data_9dd4e446c708180f25964e8c768954d3
#
_entry.id   9dd4e446c708180f25964e8c768954d3
#
_cell.length_a   1.000
_cell.length_b   1.000
_cell.length_c   1.000
_cell.angle_alpha   90.00
_cell.angle_beta   90.00
_cell.angle_gamma   90.00
#
_symmetry.space_group_name_H-M   'P 1'
#
loop_
_entity.id
_entity.type
_entity.pdbx_description
1 polymer ?
#
loop_
_entity_poly.entity_id
_entity_poly.type
_entity_poly.pdbx_seq_one_letter_code
_entity_poly.pdbx_strand_id
1 'polypeptide(L)'
;MVSKKQEEILNYIDKTINNKGYSPTVREICEAVSLKSTSTVQYHLKKLINLGYLNKSDNISRSITSRTVNKQHGIPILGEISAGQPLLAEENYIGELPYFGNEINTELIALKINGDSMIDAGLYNDDLVVIDKSIIPSDGDIGAFLIHNTEATVKYVGSIADKRYLVPANKNYENI
;
A
#
# COMPACT_ATOMS: atom_id res chain seq x y z
N MET A 1 2.05 28.14 12.57
CA MET A 1 3.19 27.89 11.67
C MET A 1 4.18 26.95 12.37
N VAL A 2 4.63 25.93 11.72
CA VAL A 2 5.63 24.98 12.24
C VAL A 2 7.01 25.60 12.10
N SER A 3 7.88 25.51 13.12
CA SER A 3 9.24 26.06 13.04
C SER A 3 10.17 25.11 12.27
N LYS A 4 11.27 25.63 11.70
CA LYS A 4 12.26 24.83 10.98
C LYS A 4 12.72 23.59 11.78
N LYS A 5 12.92 23.77 13.11
CA LYS A 5 13.31 22.65 13.98
C LYS A 5 12.21 21.61 14.18
N GLN A 6 10.95 22.03 14.17
CA GLN A 6 9.81 21.13 14.22
C GLN A 6 9.65 20.34 12.92
N GLU A 7 9.93 20.95 11.77
CA GLU A 7 9.97 20.26 10.47
C GLU A 7 11.08 19.21 10.41
N GLU A 8 12.29 19.52 10.91
CA GLU A 8 13.38 18.54 11.01
C GLU A 8 12.99 17.33 11.87
N ILE A 9 12.30 17.56 13.00
CA ILE A 9 11.81 16.50 13.89
C ILE A 9 10.75 15.65 13.17
N LEU A 10 9.77 16.26 12.50
CA LEU A 10 8.74 15.55 11.75
C LEU A 10 9.36 14.67 10.66
N ASN A 11 10.22 15.26 9.83
CA ASN A 11 10.89 14.55 8.74
C ASN A 11 11.70 13.35 9.24
N TYR A 12 12.38 13.48 10.40
CA TYR A 12 13.12 12.37 10.98
C TYR A 12 12.20 11.26 11.50
N ILE A 13 11.08 11.62 12.14
CA ILE A 13 10.07 10.66 12.62
C ILE A 13 9.49 9.91 11.42
N ASP A 14 9.02 10.63 10.39
CA ASP A 14 8.42 10.07 9.19
C ASP A 14 9.39 9.11 8.48
N LYS A 15 10.64 9.56 8.25
CA LYS A 15 11.68 8.73 7.65
C LYS A 15 11.97 7.47 8.46
N THR A 16 11.97 7.58 9.79
CA THR A 16 12.27 6.42 10.65
C THR A 16 11.12 5.41 10.62
N ILE A 17 9.88 5.88 10.68
CA ILE A 17 8.70 5.02 10.61
C ILE A 17 8.64 4.32 9.25
N ASN A 18 8.84 5.05 8.15
CA ASN A 18 8.84 4.49 6.80
C ASN A 18 9.94 3.44 6.60
N ASN A 19 11.15 3.68 7.11
CA ASN A 19 12.29 2.77 6.88
C ASN A 19 12.34 1.59 7.84
N LYS A 20 11.89 1.76 9.09
CA LYS A 20 12.07 0.77 10.15
C LYS A 20 10.74 0.16 10.65
N GLY A 21 9.58 0.70 10.24
CA GLY A 21 8.27 0.24 10.68
C GLY A 21 7.89 0.62 12.13
N TYR A 22 8.73 1.42 12.81
CA TYR A 22 8.46 1.87 14.18
C TYR A 22 8.96 3.29 14.44
N SER A 23 8.32 3.95 15.41
CA SER A 23 8.65 5.31 15.81
C SER A 23 10.00 5.40 16.53
N PRO A 24 10.82 6.46 16.27
CA PRO A 24 12.04 6.69 17.01
C PRO A 24 11.78 7.06 18.47
N THR A 25 12.75 6.78 19.33
CA THR A 25 12.77 7.26 20.70
C THR A 25 13.13 8.75 20.76
N VAL A 26 12.79 9.42 21.87
CA VAL A 26 13.16 10.84 22.12
C VAL A 26 14.67 11.05 22.06
N ARG A 27 15.47 10.05 22.43
CA ARG A 27 16.94 10.11 22.38
C ARG A 27 17.43 10.07 20.94
N GLU A 28 16.93 9.14 20.13
CA GLU A 28 17.22 9.03 18.69
C GLU A 28 16.86 10.32 17.94
N ILE A 29 15.70 10.91 18.25
CA ILE A 29 15.31 12.22 17.69
C ILE A 29 16.31 13.30 18.13
N CYS A 30 16.68 13.35 19.41
CA CYS A 30 17.59 14.35 19.96
C CYS A 30 18.95 14.36 19.24
N GLU A 31 19.50 13.17 19.01
CA GLU A 31 20.76 12.96 18.28
C GLU A 31 20.62 13.37 16.81
N ALA A 32 19.59 12.89 16.14
CA ALA A 32 19.37 13.13 14.71
C ALA A 32 19.20 14.60 14.35
N VAL A 33 18.50 15.37 15.20
CA VAL A 33 18.27 16.80 14.96
C VAL A 33 19.28 17.70 15.69
N SER A 34 20.36 17.13 16.22
CA SER A 34 21.46 17.84 16.92
C SER A 34 20.97 18.75 18.06
N LEU A 35 19.98 18.30 18.83
CA LEU A 35 19.56 18.96 20.06
C LEU A 35 20.34 18.42 21.25
N LYS A 36 20.71 19.32 22.19
CA LYS A 36 21.50 18.96 23.37
C LYS A 36 20.67 18.37 24.51
N SER A 37 19.34 18.49 24.46
CA SER A 37 18.46 18.08 25.56
C SER A 37 17.22 17.36 25.07
N THR A 38 16.94 16.21 25.65
CA THR A 38 15.68 15.46 25.42
C THR A 38 14.45 16.25 25.85
N SER A 39 14.57 17.15 26.85
CA SER A 39 13.49 18.04 27.28
C SER A 39 13.06 19.02 26.18
N THR A 40 14.04 19.51 25.39
CA THR A 40 13.74 20.37 24.24
C THR A 40 12.99 19.60 23.14
N VAL A 41 13.40 18.34 22.89
CA VAL A 41 12.67 17.47 21.96
C VAL A 41 11.22 17.26 22.44
N GLN A 42 11.04 16.92 23.73
CA GLN A 42 9.71 16.73 24.30
C GLN A 42 8.83 17.97 24.19
N TYR A 43 9.40 19.17 24.38
CA TYR A 43 8.69 20.43 24.16
C TYR A 43 8.19 20.56 22.71
N HIS A 44 9.07 20.29 21.74
CA HIS A 44 8.68 20.34 20.32
C HIS A 44 7.64 19.28 19.96
N LEU A 45 7.79 18.04 20.49
CA LEU A 45 6.82 16.98 20.29
C LEU A 45 5.44 17.34 20.85
N LYS A 46 5.37 17.88 22.08
CA LYS A 46 4.10 18.36 22.67
C LYS A 46 3.44 19.40 21.77
N LYS A 47 4.23 20.33 21.23
CA LYS A 47 3.72 21.40 20.36
C LYS A 47 3.20 20.84 19.03
N LEU A 48 3.90 19.84 18.44
CA LEU A 48 3.47 19.16 17.23
C LEU A 48 2.20 18.32 17.44
N ILE A 49 2.06 17.68 18.61
CA ILE A 49 0.83 16.98 19.01
C ILE A 49 -0.33 17.95 19.13
N ASN A 50 -0.15 19.07 19.83
CA ASN A 50 -1.19 20.08 20.00
C ASN A 50 -1.61 20.73 18.67
N LEU A 51 -0.69 20.83 17.70
CA LEU A 51 -0.97 21.31 16.35
C LEU A 51 -1.56 20.22 15.45
N GLY A 52 -1.66 19.00 15.94
CA GLY A 52 -2.25 17.87 15.21
C GLY A 52 -1.36 17.24 14.15
N TYR A 53 -0.06 17.50 14.14
CA TYR A 53 0.91 16.87 13.24
C TYR A 53 1.36 15.48 13.73
N LEU A 54 1.29 15.24 15.03
CA LEU A 54 1.64 13.96 15.67
C LEU A 54 0.51 13.49 16.56
N ASN A 55 0.35 12.18 16.66
CA ASN A 55 -0.46 11.52 17.68
C ASN A 55 0.45 10.80 18.67
N LYS A 56 0.07 10.74 19.92
CA LYS A 56 0.73 9.95 20.96
C LYS A 56 -0.28 9.04 21.61
N SER A 57 -0.01 7.74 21.63
CA SER A 57 -0.77 6.79 22.43
C SER A 57 -0.18 6.75 23.83
N ASP A 58 -1.01 6.85 24.86
CA ASP A 58 -0.56 6.78 26.26
C ASP A 58 -0.06 5.37 26.57
N ASN A 59 1.07 5.30 27.30
CA ASN A 59 1.66 4.10 27.90
C ASN A 59 2.56 3.17 27.06
N ILE A 60 2.96 3.50 25.84
CA ILE A 60 3.90 2.66 25.08
C ILE A 60 5.13 3.47 24.68
N SER A 61 6.34 2.97 24.98
CA SER A 61 7.58 3.47 24.38
C SER A 61 7.50 3.34 22.87
N ARG A 62 7.86 4.41 22.12
CA ARG A 62 7.73 4.48 20.65
C ARG A 62 6.28 4.66 20.13
N SER A 63 5.42 5.32 20.91
CA SER A 63 4.01 5.51 20.58
C SER A 63 3.68 6.79 19.80
N ILE A 64 4.71 7.49 19.31
CA ILE A 64 4.52 8.69 18.49
C ILE A 64 4.21 8.27 17.07
N THR A 65 3.06 8.66 16.54
CA THR A 65 2.70 8.46 15.14
C THR A 65 2.54 9.82 14.47
N SER A 66 3.09 9.97 13.27
CA SER A 66 2.90 11.16 12.46
C SER A 66 1.55 11.10 11.74
N ARG A 67 0.87 12.25 11.62
CA ARG A 67 -0.35 12.33 10.81
C ARG A 67 -0.07 12.25 9.31
N THR A 68 1.14 12.59 8.89
CA THR A 68 1.61 12.38 7.52
C THR A 68 1.87 10.91 7.21
N VAL A 69 2.30 10.14 8.22
CA VAL A 69 2.53 8.68 8.11
C VAL A 69 1.25 7.88 8.46
N ASN A 70 0.30 8.46 9.20
CA ASN A 70 -1.04 7.88 9.41
C ASN A 70 -1.99 8.02 8.21
N LYS A 71 -1.58 8.66 7.14
CA LYS A 71 -1.93 8.16 5.82
C LYS A 71 -0.99 6.98 5.55
N GLN A 72 -1.18 5.87 6.26
CA GLN A 72 -0.93 4.57 5.67
C GLN A 72 -1.70 4.63 4.36
N HIS A 73 -1.00 4.96 3.29
CA HIS A 73 -1.52 4.72 1.96
C HIS A 73 -1.52 3.20 1.85
N GLY A 74 -2.61 2.61 2.33
CA GLY A 74 -2.87 1.22 2.06
C GLY A 74 -2.97 1.05 0.55
N ILE A 75 -2.62 -0.12 0.07
CA ILE A 75 -2.92 -0.49 -1.31
C ILE A 75 -4.44 -0.57 -1.38
N PRO A 76 -5.11 0.21 -2.25
CA PRO A 76 -6.56 0.16 -2.37
C PRO A 76 -6.99 -1.24 -2.81
N ILE A 77 -7.93 -1.83 -2.06
CA ILE A 77 -8.55 -3.10 -2.40
C ILE A 77 -9.78 -2.79 -3.24
N LEU A 78 -9.80 -3.32 -4.46
CA LEU A 78 -10.93 -3.21 -5.37
C LEU A 78 -11.73 -4.50 -5.34
N GLY A 79 -13.05 -4.36 -5.25
CA GLY A 79 -14.02 -5.44 -5.38
C GLY A 79 -14.38 -5.73 -6.82
N GLU A 80 -15.65 -6.01 -7.07
CA GLU A 80 -16.18 -6.20 -8.42
C GLU A 80 -16.09 -4.89 -9.21
N ILE A 81 -15.55 -4.95 -10.43
CA ILE A 81 -15.41 -3.78 -11.30
C ILE A 81 -16.69 -3.65 -12.09
N SER A 82 -17.41 -2.55 -11.85
CA SER A 82 -18.66 -2.25 -12.56
C SER A 82 -18.38 -1.77 -14.00
N ALA A 83 -19.19 -2.24 -14.95
CA ALA A 83 -19.08 -1.88 -16.36
C ALA A 83 -19.19 -0.36 -16.58
N GLY A 84 -18.27 0.21 -17.36
CA GLY A 84 -18.29 1.62 -17.74
C GLY A 84 -17.78 2.61 -16.69
N GLN A 85 -17.35 2.14 -15.52
CA GLN A 85 -16.75 2.97 -14.49
C GLN A 85 -15.21 2.92 -14.56
N PRO A 86 -14.49 4.00 -14.16
CA PRO A 86 -13.04 3.94 -13.99
C PRO A 86 -12.65 2.87 -12.97
N LEU A 87 -11.52 2.20 -13.18
CA LEU A 87 -11.02 1.15 -12.27
C LEU A 87 -10.96 1.59 -10.80
N LEU A 88 -10.57 2.84 -10.55
CA LEU A 88 -10.48 3.46 -9.22
C LEU A 88 -11.73 4.27 -8.85
N ALA A 89 -12.91 3.96 -9.41
CA ALA A 89 -14.14 4.57 -8.94
C ALA A 89 -14.41 4.23 -7.47
N GLU A 90 -14.96 5.17 -6.71
CA GLU A 90 -15.27 4.96 -5.28
C GLU A 90 -16.16 3.73 -5.04
N GLU A 91 -17.01 3.41 -5.98
CA GLU A 91 -17.93 2.26 -5.95
C GLU A 91 -17.19 0.90 -5.97
N ASN A 92 -15.99 0.86 -6.57
CA ASN A 92 -15.17 -0.35 -6.64
C ASN A 92 -14.28 -0.53 -5.39
N TYR A 93 -14.15 0.50 -4.57
CA TYR A 93 -13.27 0.49 -3.39
C TYR A 93 -13.94 -0.22 -2.22
N ILE A 94 -13.31 -1.29 -1.71
CA ILE A 94 -13.83 -2.09 -0.59
C ILE A 94 -12.95 -2.02 0.66
N GLY A 95 -11.79 -1.39 0.59
CA GLY A 95 -10.88 -1.23 1.74
C GLY A 95 -9.44 -0.95 1.36
N GLU A 96 -8.56 -1.02 2.33
CA GLU A 96 -7.12 -0.82 2.15
C GLU A 96 -6.32 -1.98 2.74
N LEU A 97 -5.33 -2.48 1.98
CA LEU A 97 -4.34 -3.41 2.46
C LEU A 97 -3.15 -2.62 3.04
N PRO A 98 -2.76 -2.79 4.32
CA PRO A 98 -1.61 -2.11 4.89
C PRO A 98 -0.34 -2.37 4.07
N TYR A 99 0.35 -1.29 3.66
CA TYR A 99 1.59 -1.38 2.91
C TYR A 99 2.75 -0.82 3.74
N PHE A 100 3.78 -1.64 3.93
CA PHE A 100 4.96 -1.32 4.75
C PHE A 100 6.21 -1.08 3.90
N GLY A 101 6.05 -0.77 2.61
CA GLY A 101 7.17 -0.46 1.71
C GLY A 101 7.79 0.90 1.99
N ASN A 102 9.04 1.08 1.54
CA ASN A 102 9.82 2.29 1.78
C ASN A 102 9.36 3.49 0.93
N GLU A 103 8.64 3.26 -0.15
CA GLU A 103 8.11 4.29 -1.05
C GLU A 103 6.63 4.03 -1.32
N ILE A 104 5.87 5.12 -1.44
CA ILE A 104 4.47 5.04 -1.82
C ILE A 104 4.44 4.71 -3.32
N ASN A 105 4.19 3.45 -3.65
CA ASN A 105 3.93 3.07 -5.04
C ASN A 105 2.44 3.26 -5.33
N THR A 106 2.09 4.36 -5.98
CA THR A 106 0.71 4.71 -6.36
C THR A 106 0.15 3.83 -7.47
N GLU A 107 1.00 3.01 -8.08
CA GLU A 107 0.60 2.07 -9.13
C GLU A 107 0.12 0.72 -8.59
N LEU A 108 0.24 0.48 -7.28
CA LEU A 108 -0.25 -0.75 -6.65
C LEU A 108 -1.76 -0.69 -6.39
N ILE A 109 -2.43 -1.77 -6.72
CA ILE A 109 -3.81 -2.06 -6.33
C ILE A 109 -3.89 -3.49 -5.80
N ALA A 110 -4.88 -3.79 -4.96
CA ALA A 110 -5.19 -5.15 -4.57
C ALA A 110 -6.55 -5.55 -5.17
N LEU A 111 -6.61 -6.75 -5.71
CA LEU A 111 -7.83 -7.34 -6.23
C LEU A 111 -8.21 -8.55 -5.39
N LYS A 112 -9.50 -8.72 -5.13
CA LYS A 112 -10.02 -9.90 -4.50
C LYS A 112 -10.31 -10.97 -5.56
N ILE A 113 -9.74 -12.17 -5.38
CA ILE A 113 -10.00 -13.30 -6.27
C ILE A 113 -11.43 -13.79 -6.08
N ASN A 114 -12.15 -13.94 -7.19
CA ASN A 114 -13.47 -14.54 -7.22
C ASN A 114 -13.44 -15.81 -8.12
N GLY A 115 -13.74 -16.96 -7.53
CA GLY A 115 -13.72 -18.25 -8.22
C GLY A 115 -12.41 -19.04 -8.07
N ASP A 116 -12.25 -20.08 -8.87
CA ASP A 116 -11.19 -21.09 -8.76
C ASP A 116 -10.39 -21.27 -10.04
N SER A 117 -10.51 -20.36 -11.00
CA SER A 117 -9.85 -20.47 -12.32
C SER A 117 -8.31 -20.47 -12.25
N MET A 118 -7.72 -20.12 -11.10
CA MET A 118 -6.27 -20.05 -10.88
C MET A 118 -5.82 -20.95 -9.69
N ILE A 119 -6.61 -21.95 -9.34
CA ILE A 119 -6.36 -22.79 -8.16
C ILE A 119 -5.06 -23.59 -8.27
N ASP A 120 -4.70 -24.06 -9.47
CA ASP A 120 -3.45 -24.81 -9.70
C ASP A 120 -2.20 -23.91 -9.66
N ALA A 121 -2.39 -22.58 -9.68
CA ALA A 121 -1.36 -21.56 -9.42
C ALA A 121 -1.30 -21.13 -7.95
N GLY A 122 -2.10 -21.75 -7.07
CA GLY A 122 -2.16 -21.44 -5.65
C GLY A 122 -2.94 -20.15 -5.31
N LEU A 123 -3.77 -19.65 -6.23
CA LEU A 123 -4.69 -18.52 -5.99
C LEU A 123 -6.10 -19.06 -5.76
N TYR A 124 -6.62 -18.81 -4.56
CA TYR A 124 -7.90 -19.34 -4.11
C TYR A 124 -8.96 -18.24 -4.06
N ASN A 125 -10.22 -18.66 -4.05
CA ASN A 125 -11.33 -17.75 -3.83
C ASN A 125 -11.16 -16.97 -2.51
N ASP A 126 -11.48 -15.68 -2.53
CA ASP A 126 -11.31 -14.71 -1.44
C ASP A 126 -9.87 -14.27 -1.15
N ASP A 127 -8.86 -14.80 -1.84
CA ASP A 127 -7.49 -14.29 -1.74
C ASP A 127 -7.39 -12.83 -2.23
N LEU A 128 -6.44 -12.09 -1.64
CA LEU A 128 -6.06 -10.76 -2.10
C LEU A 128 -4.75 -10.84 -2.88
N VAL A 129 -4.75 -10.39 -4.12
CA VAL A 129 -3.54 -10.29 -4.96
C VAL A 129 -3.17 -8.83 -5.18
N VAL A 130 -1.89 -8.52 -4.99
CA VAL A 130 -1.36 -7.18 -5.25
C VAL A 130 -0.87 -7.09 -6.68
N ILE A 131 -1.36 -6.10 -7.40
CA ILE A 131 -1.06 -5.84 -8.81
C ILE A 131 -0.28 -4.54 -8.91
N ASP A 132 0.84 -4.57 -9.63
CA ASP A 132 1.56 -3.37 -10.04
C ASP A 132 1.13 -2.99 -11.46
N LYS A 133 0.39 -1.89 -11.60
CA LYS A 133 -0.13 -1.40 -12.89
C LYS A 133 0.96 -0.89 -13.83
N SER A 134 2.16 -0.62 -13.33
CA SER A 134 3.29 -0.17 -14.15
C SER A 134 3.96 -1.31 -14.93
N ILE A 135 3.69 -2.57 -14.54
CA ILE A 135 4.30 -3.75 -15.14
C ILE A 135 3.38 -4.33 -16.21
N ILE A 136 3.92 -4.53 -17.41
CA ILE A 136 3.25 -5.25 -18.48
C ILE A 136 3.69 -6.71 -18.42
N PRO A 137 2.78 -7.68 -18.16
CA PRO A 137 3.15 -9.08 -18.03
C PRO A 137 3.58 -9.68 -19.39
N SER A 138 4.57 -10.57 -19.36
CA SER A 138 5.08 -11.35 -20.48
C SER A 138 4.46 -12.76 -20.48
N ASP A 139 4.72 -13.53 -21.55
CA ASP A 139 4.29 -14.92 -21.65
C ASP A 139 4.81 -15.74 -20.48
N GLY A 140 3.91 -16.46 -19.80
CA GLY A 140 4.19 -17.23 -18.61
C GLY A 140 3.99 -16.47 -17.30
N ASP A 141 3.84 -15.16 -17.34
CA ASP A 141 3.54 -14.35 -16.15
C ASP A 141 2.06 -14.43 -15.78
N ILE A 142 1.75 -14.23 -14.51
CA ILE A 142 0.39 -14.01 -14.03
C ILE A 142 0.11 -12.51 -14.06
N GLY A 143 -0.99 -12.11 -14.69
CA GLY A 143 -1.43 -10.73 -14.75
C GLY A 143 -2.91 -10.57 -14.44
N ALA A 144 -3.31 -9.35 -14.12
CA ALA A 144 -4.71 -8.95 -14.03
C ALA A 144 -5.13 -8.22 -15.30
N PHE A 145 -6.26 -8.57 -15.85
CA PHE A 145 -6.77 -8.09 -17.12
C PHE A 145 -8.22 -7.65 -16.99
N LEU A 146 -8.56 -6.59 -17.69
CA LEU A 146 -9.94 -6.12 -17.80
C LEU A 146 -10.54 -6.65 -19.11
N ILE A 147 -11.52 -7.55 -19.00
CA ILE A 147 -12.20 -8.14 -20.15
C ILE A 147 -13.41 -7.26 -20.51
N HIS A 148 -13.50 -6.87 -21.77
CA HIS A 148 -14.59 -6.05 -22.32
C HIS A 148 -14.87 -4.77 -21.51
N ASN A 149 -13.90 -4.26 -20.76
CA ASN A 149 -14.02 -3.12 -19.84
C ASN A 149 -15.08 -3.32 -18.71
N THR A 150 -15.41 -4.54 -18.38
CA THR A 150 -16.49 -4.86 -17.44
C THR A 150 -16.09 -5.79 -16.32
N GLU A 151 -15.09 -6.64 -16.53
CA GLU A 151 -14.73 -7.70 -15.59
C GLU A 151 -13.22 -7.80 -15.46
N ALA A 152 -12.72 -7.73 -14.22
CA ALA A 152 -11.31 -8.01 -13.94
C ALA A 152 -11.11 -9.53 -13.78
N THR A 153 -10.09 -10.06 -14.44
CA THR A 153 -9.70 -11.47 -14.30
C THR A 153 -8.20 -11.59 -14.10
N VAL A 154 -7.79 -12.60 -13.33
CA VAL A 154 -6.38 -12.94 -13.15
C VAL A 154 -6.09 -14.23 -13.90
N LYS A 155 -5.10 -14.22 -14.79
CA LYS A 155 -4.74 -15.36 -15.64
C LYS A 155 -3.25 -15.35 -15.94
N TYR A 156 -2.72 -16.47 -16.42
CA TYR A 156 -1.44 -16.47 -17.11
C TYR A 156 -1.57 -15.79 -18.49
N VAL A 157 -0.49 -15.15 -18.92
CA VAL A 157 -0.32 -14.76 -20.32
C VAL A 157 0.26 -15.93 -21.08
N GLY A 158 -0.33 -16.28 -22.21
CA GLY A 158 0.19 -17.29 -23.11
C GLY A 158 0.09 -16.82 -24.56
N SER A 159 0.91 -17.38 -25.44
CA SER A 159 0.88 -17.13 -26.87
C SER A 159 0.82 -18.43 -27.66
N ILE A 160 -0.07 -18.49 -28.64
CA ILE A 160 -0.19 -19.60 -29.59
C ILE A 160 -0.28 -18.98 -31.00
N ALA A 161 0.69 -19.32 -31.87
CA ALA A 161 0.73 -18.84 -33.24
C ALA A 161 0.58 -17.29 -33.35
N ASP A 162 1.38 -16.56 -32.58
CA ASP A 162 1.40 -15.09 -32.48
C ASP A 162 0.12 -14.42 -31.93
N LYS A 163 -0.81 -15.19 -31.43
CA LYS A 163 -1.99 -14.69 -30.72
C LYS A 163 -1.81 -14.85 -29.21
N ARG A 164 -2.12 -13.79 -28.47
CA ARG A 164 -2.13 -13.81 -27.01
C ARG A 164 -3.45 -14.36 -26.49
N TYR A 165 -3.32 -15.16 -25.44
CA TYR A 165 -4.43 -15.76 -24.71
C TYR A 165 -4.26 -15.52 -23.21
N LEU A 166 -5.38 -15.49 -22.51
CA LEU A 166 -5.43 -15.55 -21.07
C LEU A 166 -5.69 -17.01 -20.66
N VAL A 167 -4.69 -17.61 -20.04
CA VAL A 167 -4.67 -19.05 -19.75
C VAL A 167 -5.00 -19.27 -18.27
N PRO A 168 -6.10 -19.96 -17.94
CA PRO A 168 -6.41 -20.33 -16.57
C PRO A 168 -5.43 -21.39 -16.01
N ALA A 169 -5.23 -21.38 -14.70
CA ALA A 169 -4.55 -22.45 -13.97
C ALA A 169 -5.58 -23.38 -13.33
N ASN A 170 -6.49 -23.88 -14.12
CA ASN A 170 -7.47 -24.89 -13.78
C ASN A 170 -8.01 -25.50 -15.07
N LYS A 171 -7.84 -26.82 -15.22
CA LYS A 171 -8.24 -27.59 -16.40
C LYS A 171 -9.73 -27.57 -16.75
N ASN A 172 -10.56 -27.12 -15.83
CA ASN A 172 -12.01 -26.99 -16.04
C ASN A 172 -12.40 -25.70 -16.79
N TYR A 173 -11.43 -24.83 -17.07
CA TYR A 173 -11.64 -23.57 -17.76
C TYR A 173 -10.91 -23.55 -19.10
N GLU A 174 -11.49 -22.88 -20.07
CA GLU A 174 -10.88 -22.67 -21.40
C GLU A 174 -10.08 -21.35 -21.44
N ASN A 175 -9.14 -21.27 -22.39
CA ASN A 175 -8.40 -20.04 -22.67
C ASN A 175 -9.34 -18.95 -23.19
N ILE A 176 -9.08 -17.71 -22.84
CA ILE A 176 -9.81 -16.53 -23.30
C ILE A 176 -8.98 -15.78 -24.34
#